data_a6cdc4589a55e5396e4638224edc70b0
#
_entry.id   a6cdc4589a55e5396e4638224edc70b0
#
_cell.length_a   1.000
_cell.length_b   1.000
_cell.length_c   1.000
_cell.angle_alpha   90.00
_cell.angle_beta   90.00
_cell.angle_gamma   90.00
#
_symmetry.space_group_name_H-M   'P 1'
#
loop_
_entity.id
_entity.type
_entity.pdbx_description
1 polymer ?
#
loop_
_entity_poly.entity_id
_entity_poly.type
_entity_poly.pdbx_seq_one_letter_code
_entity_poly.pdbx_strand_id
1 'polypeptide(L)'
;MTSRSLAGRRVLVVGAGFAGLSAARALTNAGAEVIVLEARERAGGRVFTDRSGGFPLDLGPAWLHGGPGNPLKPIAIEAGIASRVTDYSNVRFTDTSSGTRVRMATTELLGPAGRIVRTMESPTLWLELRAGALASGNRLSVADVFERAVRRVEQREGPIERGVIMLQRWVIESNLAAPLDEVGAEALLDDSATREDDAVLPTDDRYMVAGMDRLIALMTPVLDIRYRAEVNAVDWQPGSVRIATSLGEFRADAAVITLPVGVLANGDVRFSPALPASFTRPLSNLRMGLLNKMCMVFPSAFWGTKFDFLAYYDTNPPPLYYAWLNLALYNGTPALVGFTSGRAAREVEGMKDDYLVEQQLKRMRAGGRTHIPDPVAVHVSRWGADRYARGSYSYLGVGGSGRDRAALAVPIQNTLYFAGEATHREDPASVHGAWWSGQRAAQQIGRLAG
;
A
#
# COMPACT_ATOMS: atom_id res chain seq x y z
N MET A 1 -3.87 -31.68 4.10
CA MET A 1 -3.81 -31.68 5.59
C MET A 1 -5.22 -31.51 6.09
N THR A 2 -5.79 -32.49 6.76
CA THR A 2 -7.13 -32.43 7.37
C THR A 2 -7.10 -31.32 8.44
N SER A 3 -7.87 -30.25 8.23
CA SER A 3 -8.05 -29.22 9.25
C SER A 3 -8.73 -29.86 10.46
N ARG A 4 -8.08 -29.78 11.61
CA ARG A 4 -8.72 -30.22 12.88
C ARG A 4 -9.89 -29.29 13.14
N SER A 5 -11.00 -29.86 13.61
CA SER A 5 -12.21 -29.12 13.97
C SER A 5 -11.92 -28.16 15.13
N LEU A 6 -12.33 -26.90 14.98
CA LEU A 6 -12.32 -25.89 16.04
C LEU A 6 -13.68 -25.76 16.71
N ALA A 7 -14.53 -26.78 16.64
CA ALA A 7 -15.87 -26.77 17.23
C ALA A 7 -15.81 -26.41 18.73
N GLY A 8 -16.66 -25.46 19.13
CA GLY A 8 -16.74 -24.95 20.50
C GLY A 8 -15.67 -23.93 20.88
N ARG A 9 -14.70 -23.63 20.02
CA ARG A 9 -13.70 -22.59 20.26
C ARG A 9 -14.22 -21.22 19.84
N ARG A 10 -14.18 -20.26 20.75
CA ARG A 10 -14.57 -18.87 20.46
C ARG A 10 -13.36 -18.04 20.15
N VAL A 11 -13.41 -17.27 19.06
CA VAL A 11 -12.32 -16.40 18.60
C VAL A 11 -12.86 -15.01 18.26
N LEU A 12 -12.27 -13.97 18.83
CA LEU A 12 -12.51 -12.59 18.42
C LEU A 12 -11.50 -12.18 17.36
N VAL A 13 -11.98 -11.49 16.32
CA VAL A 13 -11.13 -10.91 15.29
C VAL A 13 -11.27 -9.39 15.34
N VAL A 14 -10.20 -8.67 15.63
CA VAL A 14 -10.19 -7.21 15.70
C VAL A 14 -9.79 -6.63 14.36
N GLY A 15 -10.75 -6.00 13.68
CA GLY A 15 -10.63 -5.40 12.35
C GLY A 15 -11.21 -6.26 11.24
N ALA A 16 -12.05 -5.66 10.38
CA ALA A 16 -12.65 -6.28 9.19
C ALA A 16 -11.93 -5.88 7.89
N GLY A 17 -10.59 -5.71 7.91
CA GLY A 17 -9.74 -5.60 6.73
C GLY A 17 -9.46 -6.98 6.11
N PHE A 18 -8.68 -7.05 5.02
CA PHE A 18 -8.34 -8.32 4.36
C PHE A 18 -7.78 -9.37 5.33
N ALA A 19 -6.90 -8.99 6.24
CA ALA A 19 -6.33 -9.92 7.20
C ALA A 19 -7.39 -10.50 8.16
N GLY A 20 -8.23 -9.64 8.72
CA GLY A 20 -9.28 -10.07 9.65
C GLY A 20 -10.35 -10.91 8.97
N LEU A 21 -10.83 -10.50 7.81
CA LEU A 21 -11.82 -11.26 7.03
C LEU A 21 -11.27 -12.63 6.59
N SER A 22 -10.00 -12.66 6.16
CA SER A 22 -9.32 -13.91 5.79
C SER A 22 -9.21 -14.86 6.98
N ALA A 23 -8.78 -14.36 8.15
CA ALA A 23 -8.71 -15.14 9.38
C ALA A 23 -10.10 -15.62 9.81
N ALA A 24 -11.09 -14.72 9.85
CA ALA A 24 -12.45 -15.05 10.28
C ALA A 24 -13.07 -16.15 9.42
N ARG A 25 -12.97 -16.05 8.07
CA ARG A 25 -13.48 -17.11 7.17
C ARG A 25 -12.79 -18.45 7.40
N ALA A 26 -11.45 -18.44 7.53
CA ALA A 26 -10.70 -19.67 7.75
C ALA A 26 -11.09 -20.34 9.08
N LEU A 27 -11.24 -19.56 10.15
CA LEU A 27 -11.66 -20.05 11.46
C LEU A 27 -13.10 -20.55 11.47
N THR A 28 -14.03 -19.82 10.86
CA THR A 28 -15.45 -20.23 10.72
C THR A 28 -15.55 -21.53 9.92
N ASN A 29 -14.81 -21.64 8.82
CA ASN A 29 -14.78 -22.88 8.01
C ASN A 29 -14.18 -24.07 8.78
N ALA A 30 -13.32 -23.83 9.79
CA ALA A 30 -12.79 -24.84 10.68
C ALA A 30 -13.74 -25.15 11.86
N GLY A 31 -14.90 -24.49 11.96
CA GLY A 31 -15.94 -24.74 12.97
C GLY A 31 -15.85 -23.87 14.23
N ALA A 32 -14.99 -22.85 14.27
CA ALA A 32 -14.92 -21.92 15.39
C ALA A 32 -16.13 -20.97 15.41
N GLU A 33 -16.52 -20.53 16.62
CA GLU A 33 -17.43 -19.39 16.81
C GLU A 33 -16.63 -18.09 16.71
N VAL A 34 -16.87 -17.33 15.63
CA VAL A 34 -16.08 -16.12 15.33
C VAL A 34 -16.93 -14.89 15.35
N ILE A 35 -16.48 -13.86 16.06
CA ILE A 35 -17.04 -12.50 16.02
C ILE A 35 -15.93 -11.55 15.53
N VAL A 36 -16.24 -10.75 14.50
CA VAL A 36 -15.36 -9.72 13.98
C VAL A 36 -15.78 -8.36 14.55
N LEU A 37 -14.85 -7.65 15.17
CA LEU A 37 -15.06 -6.32 15.77
C LEU A 37 -14.44 -5.26 14.85
N GLU A 38 -15.26 -4.44 14.20
CA GLU A 38 -14.82 -3.40 13.26
C GLU A 38 -15.22 -2.03 13.78
N ALA A 39 -14.24 -1.12 13.85
CA ALA A 39 -14.46 0.23 14.35
C ALA A 39 -15.31 1.10 13.43
N ARG A 40 -15.22 0.89 12.13
CA ARG A 40 -15.96 1.64 11.12
C ARG A 40 -17.37 1.07 10.93
N GLU A 41 -18.17 1.77 10.15
CA GLU A 41 -19.49 1.29 9.69
C GLU A 41 -19.40 0.40 8.43
N ARG A 42 -18.20 0.10 7.96
CA ARG A 42 -17.92 -0.70 6.77
C ARG A 42 -16.75 -1.65 7.00
N ALA A 43 -16.76 -2.77 6.29
CA ALA A 43 -15.59 -3.63 6.16
C ALA A 43 -14.56 -3.04 5.18
N GLY A 44 -13.38 -3.68 5.10
CA GLY A 44 -12.31 -3.36 4.16
C GLY A 44 -11.10 -2.65 4.80
N GLY A 45 -11.32 -1.94 5.90
CA GLY A 45 -10.24 -1.17 6.54
C GLY A 45 -9.65 -0.12 5.59
N ARG A 46 -8.36 -0.29 5.21
CA ARG A 46 -7.65 0.56 4.22
C ARG A 46 -8.10 0.33 2.77
N VAL A 47 -8.76 -0.78 2.46
CA VAL A 47 -9.51 -0.94 1.20
C VAL A 47 -10.75 -0.06 1.28
N PHE A 48 -10.77 0.96 0.48
CA PHE A 48 -11.88 1.90 0.41
C PHE A 48 -12.10 2.36 -1.03
N THR A 49 -13.25 1.96 -1.59
CA THR A 49 -13.73 2.39 -2.89
C THR A 49 -14.83 3.42 -2.67
N ASP A 50 -14.59 4.68 -3.02
CA ASP A 50 -15.60 5.73 -3.05
C ASP A 50 -16.47 5.58 -4.31
N ARG A 51 -17.78 5.62 -4.14
CA ARG A 51 -18.77 5.53 -5.23
C ARG A 51 -19.66 6.77 -5.30
N SER A 52 -19.39 7.79 -4.49
CA SER A 52 -20.19 9.01 -4.42
C SER A 52 -20.25 9.77 -5.75
N GLY A 53 -19.20 9.65 -6.58
CA GLY A 53 -19.14 10.23 -7.92
C GLY A 53 -19.86 9.43 -9.02
N GLY A 54 -20.57 8.34 -8.69
CA GLY A 54 -21.25 7.48 -9.66
C GLY A 54 -20.34 6.46 -10.39
N PHE A 55 -19.08 6.39 -10.02
CA PHE A 55 -18.10 5.42 -10.52
C PHE A 55 -17.24 4.89 -9.36
N PRO A 56 -16.60 3.71 -9.51
CA PRO A 56 -15.71 3.20 -8.47
C PRO A 56 -14.38 3.96 -8.47
N LEU A 57 -14.05 4.56 -7.33
CA LEU A 57 -12.76 5.23 -7.09
C LEU A 57 -12.08 4.60 -5.88
N ASP A 58 -11.04 3.82 -6.11
CA ASP A 58 -10.24 3.26 -5.03
C ASP A 58 -9.31 4.32 -4.42
N LEU A 59 -9.69 4.87 -3.28
CA LEU A 59 -8.87 5.78 -2.48
C LEU A 59 -7.80 5.04 -1.67
N GLY A 60 -7.99 3.74 -1.42
CA GLY A 60 -7.00 2.80 -0.91
C GLY A 60 -6.25 2.05 -2.02
N PRO A 61 -5.87 0.76 -1.81
CA PRO A 61 -5.27 -0.07 -2.84
C PRO A 61 -6.23 -0.24 -4.02
N ALA A 62 -5.69 -0.19 -5.24
CA ALA A 62 -6.46 -0.28 -6.48
C ALA A 62 -5.95 -1.39 -7.42
N TRP A 63 -4.80 -2.00 -7.09
CA TRP A 63 -4.19 -3.05 -7.88
C TRP A 63 -4.07 -4.36 -7.11
N LEU A 64 -4.19 -5.46 -7.84
CA LEU A 64 -3.69 -6.75 -7.44
C LEU A 64 -2.30 -6.91 -8.04
N HIS A 65 -1.28 -6.72 -7.21
CA HIS A 65 0.13 -6.81 -7.58
C HIS A 65 0.62 -8.26 -7.64
N GLY A 66 1.80 -8.43 -8.24
CA GLY A 66 2.54 -9.68 -8.24
C GLY A 66 2.03 -10.71 -9.24
N GLY A 67 2.87 -11.73 -9.45
CA GLY A 67 2.65 -12.80 -10.41
C GLY A 67 1.57 -13.81 -10.03
N PRO A 68 1.72 -15.06 -10.54
CA PRO A 68 0.73 -16.13 -10.36
C PRO A 68 0.47 -16.52 -8.90
N GLY A 69 1.39 -16.17 -7.98
CA GLY A 69 1.26 -16.47 -6.54
C GLY A 69 0.25 -15.62 -5.76
N ASN A 70 -0.31 -14.55 -6.36
CA ASN A 70 -1.31 -13.73 -5.67
C ASN A 70 -2.67 -14.46 -5.62
N PRO A 71 -3.15 -14.88 -4.42
CA PRO A 71 -4.36 -15.69 -4.27
C PRO A 71 -5.64 -14.93 -4.62
N LEU A 72 -5.59 -13.59 -4.64
CA LEU A 72 -6.77 -12.76 -4.91
C LEU A 72 -7.06 -12.63 -6.42
N LYS A 73 -6.06 -12.85 -7.29
CA LYS A 73 -6.27 -12.81 -8.75
C LYS A 73 -7.24 -13.88 -9.24
N PRO A 74 -7.03 -15.20 -8.95
CA PRO A 74 -8.00 -16.22 -9.35
C PRO A 74 -9.37 -15.98 -8.72
N ILE A 75 -9.45 -15.55 -7.46
CA ILE A 75 -10.73 -15.23 -6.80
C ILE A 75 -11.46 -14.10 -7.55
N ALA A 76 -10.76 -13.04 -7.95
CA ALA A 76 -11.36 -11.95 -8.72
C ALA A 76 -11.86 -12.41 -10.08
N ILE A 77 -11.08 -13.24 -10.78
CA ILE A 77 -11.43 -13.76 -12.11
C ILE A 77 -12.65 -14.68 -12.01
N GLU A 78 -12.64 -15.63 -11.07
CA GLU A 78 -13.74 -16.58 -10.85
C GLU A 78 -15.05 -15.88 -10.46
N ALA A 79 -14.96 -14.81 -9.69
CA ALA A 79 -16.09 -13.97 -9.32
C ALA A 79 -16.53 -12.98 -10.43
N GLY A 80 -15.88 -12.98 -11.59
CA GLY A 80 -16.20 -12.06 -12.69
C GLY A 80 -15.93 -10.59 -12.37
N ILE A 81 -15.04 -10.27 -11.43
CA ILE A 81 -14.73 -8.89 -11.07
C ILE A 81 -13.84 -8.28 -12.17
N ALA A 82 -14.35 -7.24 -12.82
CA ALA A 82 -13.64 -6.58 -13.90
C ALA A 82 -12.31 -5.98 -13.43
N SER A 83 -11.24 -6.35 -14.12
CA SER A 83 -9.89 -5.84 -13.89
C SER A 83 -9.15 -5.67 -15.21
N ARG A 84 -8.12 -4.83 -15.24
CA ARG A 84 -7.30 -4.56 -16.42
C ARG A 84 -5.82 -4.59 -16.04
N VAL A 85 -4.99 -5.22 -16.85
CA VAL A 85 -3.52 -5.14 -16.72
C VAL A 85 -3.08 -3.69 -16.94
N THR A 86 -2.24 -3.19 -16.08
CA THR A 86 -1.65 -1.85 -16.16
C THR A 86 -0.32 -1.93 -16.90
N ASP A 87 -0.17 -1.12 -17.94
CA ASP A 87 1.12 -0.95 -18.60
C ASP A 87 1.83 0.29 -18.02
N TYR A 88 2.75 0.05 -17.09
CA TYR A 88 3.54 1.10 -16.45
C TYR A 88 4.53 1.77 -17.42
N SER A 89 4.80 1.16 -18.58
CA SER A 89 5.61 1.75 -19.65
C SER A 89 4.80 2.68 -20.55
N ASN A 90 3.46 2.57 -20.55
CA ASN A 90 2.58 3.39 -21.37
C ASN A 90 2.31 4.76 -20.72
N VAL A 91 3.35 5.57 -20.57
CA VAL A 91 3.32 6.88 -19.91
C VAL A 91 3.57 8.00 -20.91
N ARG A 92 2.79 9.06 -20.84
CA ARG A 92 3.11 10.32 -21.49
C ARG A 92 3.77 11.26 -20.49
N PHE A 93 5.05 11.52 -20.67
CA PHE A 93 5.77 12.54 -19.91
C PHE A 93 5.57 13.92 -20.52
N THR A 94 5.40 14.91 -19.67
CA THR A 94 5.33 16.31 -20.06
C THR A 94 6.31 17.09 -19.17
N ASP A 95 7.32 17.66 -19.78
CA ASP A 95 8.21 18.63 -19.12
C ASP A 95 7.46 19.96 -19.00
N THR A 96 7.18 20.37 -17.76
CA THR A 96 6.42 21.59 -17.52
C THR A 96 7.25 22.86 -17.69
N SER A 97 8.57 22.76 -17.72
CA SER A 97 9.46 23.89 -17.96
C SER A 97 9.57 24.25 -19.45
N SER A 98 9.56 23.26 -20.34
CA SER A 98 9.67 23.45 -21.79
C SER A 98 8.36 23.20 -22.56
N GLY A 99 7.36 22.60 -21.93
CA GLY A 99 6.14 22.13 -22.58
C GLY A 99 6.35 20.90 -23.49
N THR A 100 7.54 20.34 -23.52
CA THR A 100 7.88 19.19 -24.37
C THR A 100 7.15 17.92 -23.89
N ARG A 101 6.54 17.19 -24.83
CA ARG A 101 5.84 15.93 -24.57
C ARG A 101 6.57 14.76 -25.16
N VAL A 102 6.77 13.73 -24.35
CA VAL A 102 7.51 12.54 -24.72
C VAL A 102 6.73 11.30 -24.33
N ARG A 103 6.77 10.28 -25.18
CA ARG A 103 6.18 8.96 -24.90
C ARG A 103 7.28 7.99 -24.44
N MET A 104 7.05 7.24 -23.35
CA MET A 104 8.04 6.30 -22.81
C MET A 104 8.30 5.08 -23.70
N ALA A 105 7.30 4.58 -24.41
CA ALA A 105 7.35 3.34 -25.20
C ALA A 105 8.17 3.41 -26.51
N THR A 106 8.98 4.44 -26.74
CA THR A 106 9.81 4.53 -27.96
C THR A 106 11.29 4.59 -27.61
N THR A 107 12.02 3.56 -28.03
CA THR A 107 13.50 3.48 -27.99
C THR A 107 14.22 4.59 -28.77
N GLU A 108 13.49 5.49 -29.44
CA GLU A 108 14.02 6.52 -30.36
C GLU A 108 13.98 7.95 -29.81
N LEU A 109 13.83 8.13 -28.48
CA LEU A 109 13.78 9.48 -27.92
C LEU A 109 15.16 10.14 -27.90
N LEU A 110 15.36 11.07 -28.84
CA LEU A 110 16.50 11.98 -28.88
C LEU A 110 16.20 13.21 -28.00
N GLY A 111 17.08 13.51 -27.05
CA GLY A 111 16.97 14.68 -26.16
C GLY A 111 16.95 14.36 -24.67
N PRO A 112 16.90 15.38 -23.78
CA PRO A 112 16.96 15.20 -22.33
C PRO A 112 15.90 14.23 -21.79
N ALA A 113 14.67 14.35 -22.26
CA ALA A 113 13.56 13.48 -21.83
C ALA A 113 13.75 12.02 -22.29
N GLY A 114 14.34 11.76 -23.45
CA GLY A 114 14.66 10.40 -23.89
C GLY A 114 15.81 9.76 -23.12
N ARG A 115 16.74 10.57 -22.62
CA ARG A 115 17.77 10.09 -21.69
C ARG A 115 17.17 9.73 -20.33
N ILE A 116 16.22 10.53 -19.82
CA ILE A 116 15.49 10.25 -18.60
C ILE A 116 14.83 8.86 -18.67
N VAL A 117 14.08 8.59 -19.72
CA VAL A 117 13.37 7.31 -19.89
C VAL A 117 14.34 6.12 -19.94
N ARG A 118 15.43 6.20 -20.73
CA ARG A 118 16.41 5.11 -20.82
C ARG A 118 17.16 4.84 -19.52
N THR A 119 17.34 5.84 -18.67
CA THR A 119 18.03 5.67 -17.38
C THR A 119 17.09 5.19 -16.28
N MET A 120 15.76 5.32 -16.46
CA MET A 120 14.79 4.62 -15.58
C MET A 120 14.92 3.09 -15.68
N GLU A 121 15.35 2.60 -16.84
CA GLU A 121 15.66 1.19 -17.09
C GLU A 121 17.15 0.87 -16.85
N SER A 122 17.91 1.72 -16.11
CA SER A 122 19.32 1.45 -15.86
C SER A 122 19.47 0.22 -14.94
N PRO A 123 19.73 -0.97 -15.49
CA PRO A 123 20.00 -2.17 -14.69
C PRO A 123 21.16 -1.95 -13.72
N THR A 124 22.14 -1.13 -14.13
CA THR A 124 23.34 -0.81 -13.36
C THR A 124 23.00 -0.11 -12.05
N LEU A 125 22.08 0.88 -12.06
CA LEU A 125 21.70 1.57 -10.82
C LEU A 125 20.96 0.63 -9.86
N TRP A 126 20.03 -0.20 -10.35
CA TRP A 126 19.33 -1.18 -9.53
C TRP A 126 20.25 -2.25 -8.95
N LEU A 127 21.22 -2.74 -9.74
CA LEU A 127 22.24 -3.67 -9.25
C LEU A 127 23.09 -3.04 -8.13
N GLU A 128 23.53 -1.79 -8.30
CA GLU A 128 24.27 -1.07 -7.25
C GLU A 128 23.42 -0.79 -6.01
N LEU A 129 22.14 -0.48 -6.16
CA LEU A 129 21.20 -0.33 -5.04
C LEU A 129 21.07 -1.64 -4.24
N ARG A 130 20.81 -2.75 -4.90
CA ARG A 130 20.69 -4.07 -4.26
C ARG A 130 22.00 -4.51 -3.61
N ALA A 131 23.12 -4.35 -4.30
CA ALA A 131 24.44 -4.66 -3.75
C ALA A 131 24.75 -3.80 -2.51
N GLY A 132 24.43 -2.51 -2.57
CA GLY A 132 24.54 -1.59 -1.45
C GLY A 132 23.67 -1.98 -0.27
N ALA A 133 22.42 -2.36 -0.51
CA ALA A 133 21.49 -2.83 0.52
C ALA A 133 22.00 -4.11 1.19
N LEU A 134 22.43 -5.11 0.40
CA LEU A 134 23.02 -6.35 0.92
C LEU A 134 24.28 -6.08 1.77
N ALA A 135 25.17 -5.21 1.31
CA ALA A 135 26.42 -4.89 2.02
C ALA A 135 26.20 -4.09 3.31
N SER A 136 25.16 -3.23 3.35
CA SER A 136 24.86 -2.39 4.51
C SER A 136 24.05 -3.13 5.59
N GLY A 137 23.29 -4.15 5.21
CA GLY A 137 22.28 -4.72 6.08
C GLY A 137 21.28 -3.63 6.49
N ASN A 138 20.87 -3.63 7.77
CA ASN A 138 19.89 -2.67 8.29
C ASN A 138 20.49 -1.34 8.82
N ARG A 139 21.79 -1.09 8.62
CA ARG A 139 22.51 0.04 9.23
C ARG A 139 22.37 1.36 8.49
N LEU A 140 22.05 1.32 7.20
CA LEU A 140 21.91 2.49 6.34
C LEU A 140 20.46 2.71 5.95
N SER A 141 20.15 3.96 5.61
CA SER A 141 18.90 4.30 4.94
C SER A 141 18.96 3.97 3.46
N VAL A 142 17.78 3.89 2.84
CA VAL A 142 17.66 3.80 1.36
C VAL A 142 18.30 5.03 0.71
N ALA A 143 18.18 6.23 1.31
CA ALA A 143 18.83 7.44 0.80
C ALA A 143 20.36 7.30 0.75
N ASP A 144 20.98 6.80 1.81
CA ASP A 144 22.44 6.59 1.85
C ASP A 144 22.91 5.62 0.77
N VAL A 145 22.17 4.52 0.59
CA VAL A 145 22.49 3.51 -0.43
C VAL A 145 22.26 4.09 -1.83
N PHE A 146 21.18 4.83 -2.04
CA PHE A 146 20.86 5.47 -3.30
C PHE A 146 21.97 6.46 -3.73
N GLU A 147 22.39 7.35 -2.84
CA GLU A 147 23.45 8.33 -3.13
C GLU A 147 24.79 7.65 -3.45
N ARG A 148 25.11 6.55 -2.75
CA ARG A 148 26.32 5.77 -3.04
C ARG A 148 26.23 5.08 -4.39
N ALA A 149 25.06 4.51 -4.75
CA ALA A 149 24.84 3.86 -6.03
C ALA A 149 24.96 4.87 -7.18
N VAL A 150 24.32 6.05 -7.06
CA VAL A 150 24.44 7.14 -8.05
C VAL A 150 25.91 7.51 -8.27
N ARG A 151 26.66 7.79 -7.18
CA ARG A 151 28.10 8.13 -7.32
C ARG A 151 28.92 7.05 -8.01
N ARG A 152 28.66 5.77 -7.74
CA ARG A 152 29.39 4.65 -8.38
C ARG A 152 29.06 4.56 -9.88
N VAL A 153 27.79 4.74 -10.26
CA VAL A 153 27.39 4.75 -11.66
C VAL A 153 28.02 5.94 -12.39
N GLU A 154 27.97 7.13 -11.80
CA GLU A 154 28.58 8.34 -12.38
C GLU A 154 30.10 8.20 -12.57
N GLN A 155 30.81 7.52 -11.66
CA GLN A 155 32.23 7.24 -11.79
C GLN A 155 32.58 6.31 -12.96
N ARG A 156 31.67 5.40 -13.31
CA ARG A 156 31.88 4.41 -14.39
C ARG A 156 31.37 4.86 -15.75
N GLU A 157 30.22 5.52 -15.75
CA GLU A 157 29.44 5.79 -16.98
C GLU A 157 29.32 7.29 -17.29
N GLY A 158 29.81 8.15 -16.38
CA GLY A 158 29.67 9.60 -16.49
C GLY A 158 28.44 10.15 -15.77
N PRO A 159 28.26 11.47 -15.75
CA PRO A 159 27.24 12.14 -14.94
C PRO A 159 25.82 11.75 -15.37
N ILE A 160 24.96 11.46 -14.37
CA ILE A 160 23.54 11.20 -14.56
C ILE A 160 22.78 12.53 -14.53
N GLU A 161 21.82 12.71 -15.43
CA GLU A 161 20.99 13.90 -15.42
C GLU A 161 20.19 14.02 -14.11
N ARG A 162 20.16 15.21 -13.52
CA ARG A 162 19.47 15.46 -12.24
C ARG A 162 18.00 15.06 -12.26
N GLY A 163 17.30 15.27 -13.37
CA GLY A 163 15.90 14.88 -13.53
C GLY A 163 15.70 13.36 -13.42
N VAL A 164 16.65 12.57 -13.93
CA VAL A 164 16.66 11.11 -13.81
C VAL A 164 16.80 10.67 -12.36
N ILE A 165 17.78 11.25 -11.65
CA ILE A 165 18.02 10.94 -10.23
C ILE A 165 16.75 11.23 -9.42
N MET A 166 16.12 12.38 -9.65
CA MET A 166 14.89 12.76 -8.97
C MET A 166 13.73 11.81 -9.26
N LEU A 167 13.56 11.40 -10.50
CA LEU A 167 12.50 10.49 -10.91
C LEU A 167 12.69 9.08 -10.32
N GLN A 168 13.90 8.55 -10.34
CA GLN A 168 14.25 7.29 -9.70
C GLN A 168 13.98 7.33 -8.19
N ARG A 169 14.42 8.39 -7.53
CA ARG A 169 14.14 8.62 -6.12
C ARG A 169 12.65 8.61 -5.82
N TRP A 170 11.87 9.31 -6.65
CA TRP A 170 10.42 9.37 -6.50
C TRP A 170 9.75 8.00 -6.71
N VAL A 171 10.17 7.21 -7.69
CA VAL A 171 9.64 5.84 -7.90
C VAL A 171 9.85 5.00 -6.64
N ILE A 172 11.05 5.03 -6.05
CA ILE A 172 11.34 4.28 -4.83
C ILE A 172 10.50 4.81 -3.65
N GLU A 173 10.39 6.13 -3.47
CA GLU A 173 9.54 6.73 -2.44
C GLU A 173 8.06 6.37 -2.61
N SER A 174 7.57 6.28 -3.83
CA SER A 174 6.18 5.87 -4.11
C SER A 174 5.92 4.42 -3.72
N ASN A 175 6.86 3.52 -3.99
CA ASN A 175 6.73 2.11 -3.62
C ASN A 175 6.79 1.92 -2.09
N LEU A 176 7.64 2.67 -1.41
CA LEU A 176 7.84 2.57 0.03
C LEU A 176 6.89 3.48 0.85
N ALA A 177 6.20 4.42 0.20
CA ALA A 177 5.35 5.46 0.81
C ALA A 177 6.04 6.27 1.91
N ALA A 178 7.35 6.38 1.90
CA ALA A 178 8.12 7.00 2.97
C ALA A 178 9.35 7.74 2.43
N PRO A 179 9.82 8.80 3.12
CA PRO A 179 11.08 9.47 2.80
C PRO A 179 12.25 8.47 2.86
N LEU A 180 13.11 8.46 1.84
CA LEU A 180 14.17 7.46 1.69
C LEU A 180 15.19 7.47 2.84
N ASP A 181 15.36 8.59 3.53
CA ASP A 181 16.24 8.74 4.70
C ASP A 181 15.66 8.11 5.98
N GLU A 182 14.36 7.83 6.00
CA GLU A 182 13.70 7.15 7.12
C GLU A 182 13.57 5.63 6.91
N VAL A 183 13.70 5.15 5.68
CA VAL A 183 13.55 3.75 5.32
C VAL A 183 14.89 3.02 5.44
N GLY A 184 14.91 1.88 6.11
CA GLY A 184 16.07 1.01 6.18
C GLY A 184 16.39 0.37 4.82
N ALA A 185 17.66 0.29 4.45
CA ALA A 185 18.08 -0.22 3.13
C ALA A 185 17.63 -1.67 2.86
N GLU A 186 17.42 -2.48 3.90
CA GLU A 186 16.90 -3.85 3.78
C GLU A 186 15.51 -3.89 3.09
N ALA A 187 14.73 -2.80 3.16
CA ALA A 187 13.46 -2.70 2.46
C ALA A 187 13.58 -2.85 0.93
N LEU A 188 14.73 -2.53 0.35
CA LEU A 188 15.01 -2.76 -1.08
C LEU A 188 15.17 -4.25 -1.43
N LEU A 189 15.30 -5.12 -0.44
CA LEU A 189 15.46 -6.57 -0.60
C LEU A 189 14.16 -7.34 -0.33
N ASP A 190 13.21 -6.71 0.38
CA ASP A 190 11.93 -7.32 0.78
C ASP A 190 10.82 -7.13 -0.29
N ASP A 191 11.11 -6.38 -1.36
CA ASP A 191 10.12 -6.05 -2.38
C ASP A 191 9.79 -7.27 -3.25
N SER A 192 8.54 -7.72 -3.19
CA SER A 192 8.01 -8.77 -4.07
C SER A 192 8.07 -8.38 -5.56
N ALA A 193 8.06 -7.09 -5.87
CA ALA A 193 8.22 -6.58 -7.23
C ALA A 193 9.60 -6.86 -7.82
N THR A 194 10.62 -7.12 -6.98
CA THR A 194 11.99 -7.44 -7.43
C THR A 194 12.26 -8.93 -7.59
N ARG A 195 11.28 -9.80 -7.28
CA ARG A 195 11.44 -11.27 -7.36
C ARG A 195 11.11 -11.87 -8.72
N GLU A 196 10.39 -11.17 -9.57
CA GLU A 196 10.05 -11.65 -10.90
C GLU A 196 11.11 -11.17 -11.91
N ASP A 197 11.95 -12.11 -12.34
CA ASP A 197 12.79 -12.09 -13.53
C ASP A 197 13.17 -10.71 -14.07
N ASP A 198 14.13 -10.02 -13.42
CA ASP A 198 14.84 -8.83 -13.92
C ASP A 198 14.00 -7.69 -14.52
N ALA A 199 12.68 -7.75 -14.46
CA ALA A 199 11.80 -6.69 -14.94
C ALA A 199 11.68 -5.57 -13.92
N VAL A 200 12.15 -4.39 -14.26
CA VAL A 200 12.05 -3.16 -13.46
C VAL A 200 10.59 -2.73 -13.23
N LEU A 201 9.66 -3.23 -14.04
CA LEU A 201 8.23 -2.95 -13.95
C LEU A 201 7.41 -4.24 -13.87
N PRO A 202 6.40 -4.33 -12.95
CA PRO A 202 5.52 -5.48 -12.86
C PRO A 202 4.75 -5.70 -14.18
N THR A 203 4.73 -6.92 -14.69
CA THR A 203 4.13 -7.24 -15.99
C THR A 203 2.66 -7.69 -15.92
N ASP A 204 2.13 -8.00 -14.72
CA ASP A 204 0.76 -8.52 -14.54
C ASP A 204 0.02 -7.86 -13.36
N ASP A 205 0.32 -6.62 -13.06
CA ASP A 205 -0.45 -5.84 -12.08
C ASP A 205 -1.81 -5.48 -12.65
N ARG A 206 -2.88 -5.86 -11.93
CA ARG A 206 -4.26 -5.67 -12.38
C ARG A 206 -4.96 -4.57 -11.59
N TYR A 207 -5.27 -3.48 -12.26
CA TYR A 207 -6.16 -2.46 -11.72
C TYR A 207 -7.60 -3.01 -11.62
N MET A 208 -8.23 -2.83 -10.46
CA MET A 208 -9.59 -3.29 -10.21
C MET A 208 -10.61 -2.30 -10.75
N VAL A 209 -11.00 -2.47 -12.01
CA VAL A 209 -11.93 -1.57 -12.73
C VAL A 209 -13.27 -1.45 -12.02
N ALA A 210 -13.75 -2.53 -11.42
CA ALA A 210 -15.00 -2.57 -10.67
C ALA A 210 -14.89 -2.06 -9.22
N GLY A 211 -13.68 -1.73 -8.75
CA GLY A 211 -13.35 -1.36 -7.37
C GLY A 211 -12.90 -2.56 -6.52
N MET A 212 -11.92 -2.31 -5.66
CA MET A 212 -11.34 -3.31 -4.75
C MET A 212 -12.35 -3.78 -3.68
N ASP A 213 -13.35 -2.97 -3.35
CA ASP A 213 -14.43 -3.29 -2.41
C ASP A 213 -15.26 -4.52 -2.85
N ARG A 214 -15.24 -4.87 -4.15
CA ARG A 214 -15.89 -6.09 -4.65
C ARG A 214 -15.29 -7.35 -4.06
N LEU A 215 -13.98 -7.38 -3.85
CA LEU A 215 -13.33 -8.50 -3.15
C LEU A 215 -13.71 -8.55 -1.66
N ILE A 216 -13.84 -7.40 -1.01
CA ILE A 216 -14.33 -7.33 0.38
C ILE A 216 -15.75 -7.89 0.47
N ALA A 217 -16.62 -7.53 -0.48
CA ALA A 217 -18.00 -8.01 -0.52
C ALA A 217 -18.10 -9.54 -0.67
N LEU A 218 -17.14 -10.21 -1.31
CA LEU A 218 -17.08 -11.66 -1.38
C LEU A 218 -16.68 -12.31 -0.05
N MET A 219 -15.99 -11.58 0.82
CA MET A 219 -15.44 -12.11 2.06
C MET A 219 -16.36 -11.95 3.26
N THR A 220 -17.29 -11.02 3.22
CA THR A 220 -18.17 -10.68 4.35
C THR A 220 -19.36 -11.61 4.58
N PRO A 221 -19.96 -12.28 3.55
CA PRO A 221 -21.09 -13.16 3.80
C PRO A 221 -20.76 -14.25 4.83
N VAL A 222 -21.77 -14.61 5.63
CA VAL A 222 -21.73 -15.61 6.71
C VAL A 222 -20.85 -15.27 7.93
N LEU A 223 -20.23 -14.09 7.96
CA LEU A 223 -19.45 -13.65 9.12
C LEU A 223 -20.29 -12.78 10.05
N ASP A 224 -20.17 -13.00 11.37
CA ASP A 224 -20.71 -12.11 12.39
C ASP A 224 -19.78 -10.90 12.57
N ILE A 225 -20.05 -9.81 11.84
CA ILE A 225 -19.28 -8.57 11.89
C ILE A 225 -20.04 -7.53 12.70
N ARG A 226 -19.44 -7.08 13.83
CA ARG A 226 -19.95 -6.00 14.65
C ARG A 226 -19.31 -4.69 14.22
N TYR A 227 -20.01 -3.94 13.38
CA TYR A 227 -19.60 -2.61 12.94
C TYR A 227 -19.74 -1.59 14.06
N ARG A 228 -18.96 -0.50 13.99
CA ARG A 228 -18.90 0.55 15.02
C ARG A 228 -18.47 0.03 16.40
N ALA A 229 -17.84 -1.15 16.44
CA ALA A 229 -17.27 -1.77 17.63
C ALA A 229 -15.81 -1.33 17.80
N GLU A 230 -15.58 -0.05 18.12
CA GLU A 230 -14.23 0.46 18.35
C GLU A 230 -13.61 -0.19 19.58
N VAL A 231 -12.51 -0.92 19.38
CA VAL A 231 -11.77 -1.59 20.46
C VAL A 231 -10.89 -0.59 21.18
N ASN A 232 -11.05 -0.51 22.52
CA ASN A 232 -10.30 0.40 23.39
C ASN A 232 -9.31 -0.33 24.30
N ALA A 233 -9.63 -1.58 24.69
CA ALA A 233 -8.77 -2.38 25.54
C ALA A 233 -8.89 -3.88 25.24
N VAL A 234 -7.77 -4.58 25.43
CA VAL A 234 -7.65 -6.04 25.34
C VAL A 234 -7.03 -6.52 26.64
N ASP A 235 -7.86 -7.10 27.52
CA ASP A 235 -7.41 -7.78 28.73
C ASP A 235 -7.28 -9.26 28.40
N TRP A 236 -6.13 -9.87 28.72
CA TRP A 236 -5.85 -11.23 28.28
C TRP A 236 -5.00 -12.02 29.28
N GLN A 237 -5.20 -13.31 29.26
CA GLN A 237 -4.36 -14.32 29.93
C GLN A 237 -4.36 -15.60 29.10
N PRO A 238 -3.47 -16.56 29.35
CA PRO A 238 -3.45 -17.80 28.57
C PRO A 238 -4.82 -18.45 28.45
N GLY A 239 -5.30 -18.60 27.20
CA GLY A 239 -6.58 -19.24 26.87
C GLY A 239 -7.83 -18.39 27.15
N SER A 240 -7.71 -17.11 27.47
CA SER A 240 -8.85 -16.22 27.69
C SER A 240 -8.55 -14.78 27.29
N VAL A 241 -9.48 -14.15 26.59
CA VAL A 241 -9.39 -12.75 26.19
C VAL A 241 -10.72 -12.05 26.43
N ARG A 242 -10.64 -10.81 26.93
CA ARG A 242 -11.76 -9.88 27.09
C ARG A 242 -11.44 -8.60 26.34
N ILE A 243 -12.28 -8.22 25.41
CA ILE A 243 -12.11 -7.02 24.59
C ILE A 243 -13.21 -6.02 24.92
N ALA A 244 -12.81 -4.83 25.37
CA ALA A 244 -13.70 -3.71 25.60
C ALA A 244 -13.82 -2.87 24.33
N THR A 245 -15.05 -2.58 23.94
CA THR A 245 -15.39 -1.79 22.76
C THR A 245 -16.40 -0.69 23.08
N SER A 246 -16.68 0.19 22.12
CA SER A 246 -17.78 1.15 22.18
C SER A 246 -19.18 0.51 22.29
N LEU A 247 -19.32 -0.79 21.97
CA LEU A 247 -20.58 -1.55 22.07
C LEU A 247 -20.68 -2.42 23.32
N GLY A 248 -19.69 -2.37 24.22
CA GLY A 248 -19.59 -3.23 25.38
C GLY A 248 -18.44 -4.22 25.30
N GLU A 249 -18.50 -5.26 26.16
CA GLU A 249 -17.43 -6.25 26.28
C GLU A 249 -17.73 -7.54 25.51
N PHE A 250 -16.69 -8.09 24.89
CA PHE A 250 -16.71 -9.40 24.23
C PHE A 250 -15.66 -10.33 24.86
N ARG A 251 -15.95 -11.63 24.95
CA ARG A 251 -15.07 -12.62 25.57
C ARG A 251 -14.89 -13.83 24.66
N ALA A 252 -13.66 -14.35 24.59
CA ALA A 252 -13.32 -15.53 23.80
C ALA A 252 -12.09 -16.25 24.37
N ASP A 253 -11.73 -17.36 23.77
CA ASP A 253 -10.57 -18.16 24.15
C ASP A 253 -9.28 -17.61 23.52
N ALA A 254 -9.41 -16.91 22.40
CA ALA A 254 -8.29 -16.30 21.66
C ALA A 254 -8.75 -15.07 20.86
N ALA A 255 -7.80 -14.22 20.49
CA ALA A 255 -8.05 -13.10 19.59
C ALA A 255 -7.02 -13.01 18.45
N VAL A 256 -7.51 -12.66 17.25
CA VAL A 256 -6.70 -12.24 16.11
C VAL A 256 -6.74 -10.71 16.02
N ILE A 257 -5.61 -10.07 16.24
CA ILE A 257 -5.47 -8.61 16.22
C ILE A 257 -4.94 -8.20 14.84
N THR A 258 -5.74 -7.44 14.09
CA THR A 258 -5.36 -6.99 12.73
C THR A 258 -5.24 -5.46 12.62
N LEU A 259 -4.97 -4.82 13.74
CA LEU A 259 -4.76 -3.37 13.81
C LEU A 259 -3.52 -2.95 13.01
N PRO A 260 -3.57 -1.83 12.27
CA PRO A 260 -2.41 -1.27 11.60
C PRO A 260 -1.27 -0.95 12.58
N VAL A 261 -0.02 -1.05 12.10
CA VAL A 261 1.18 -0.70 12.90
C VAL A 261 1.06 0.70 13.52
N GLY A 262 0.54 1.68 12.76
CA GLY A 262 0.35 3.04 13.27
C GLY A 262 -0.59 3.12 14.46
N VAL A 263 -1.65 2.33 14.49
CA VAL A 263 -2.61 2.25 15.60
C VAL A 263 -1.97 1.57 16.81
N LEU A 264 -1.24 0.46 16.60
CA LEU A 264 -0.52 -0.25 17.65
C LEU A 264 0.60 0.61 18.26
N ALA A 265 1.39 1.27 17.42
CA ALA A 265 2.53 2.10 17.85
C ALA A 265 2.07 3.38 18.59
N ASN A 266 0.90 3.91 18.25
CA ASN A 266 0.32 5.08 18.93
C ASN A 266 -0.29 4.74 20.29
N GLY A 267 -0.49 3.45 20.61
CA GLY A 267 -1.11 3.03 21.86
C GLY A 267 -2.61 3.29 21.94
N ASP A 268 -3.31 3.38 20.81
CA ASP A 268 -4.75 3.63 20.74
C ASP A 268 -5.58 2.52 21.41
N VAL A 269 -5.01 1.33 21.52
CA VAL A 269 -5.60 0.18 22.21
C VAL A 269 -4.71 -0.25 23.38
N ARG A 270 -5.26 -0.27 24.57
CA ARG A 270 -4.57 -0.72 25.79
C ARG A 270 -4.55 -2.25 25.86
N PHE A 271 -3.39 -2.84 26.08
CA PHE A 271 -3.24 -4.27 26.38
C PHE A 271 -2.91 -4.49 27.85
N SER A 272 -3.61 -5.41 28.51
CA SER A 272 -3.40 -5.80 29.91
C SER A 272 -3.40 -7.33 30.04
N PRO A 273 -2.29 -7.96 30.43
CA PRO A 273 -0.94 -7.39 30.59
C PRO A 273 -0.40 -6.68 29.35
N ALA A 274 0.59 -5.81 29.54
CA ALA A 274 1.27 -5.15 28.44
C ALA A 274 1.89 -6.18 27.49
N LEU A 275 1.96 -5.86 26.19
CA LEU A 275 2.61 -6.72 25.19
C LEU A 275 4.09 -6.91 25.53
N PRO A 276 4.64 -8.13 25.38
CA PRO A 276 6.03 -8.42 25.76
C PRO A 276 7.04 -7.71 24.86
N ALA A 277 8.26 -7.53 25.37
CA ALA A 277 9.37 -6.91 24.63
C ALA A 277 9.70 -7.63 23.32
N SER A 278 9.45 -8.95 23.22
CA SER A 278 9.58 -9.74 21.99
C SER A 278 8.64 -9.29 20.87
N PHE A 279 7.57 -8.57 21.20
CA PHE A 279 6.64 -7.95 20.24
C PHE A 279 6.90 -6.45 20.08
N THR A 280 7.08 -5.72 21.19
CA THR A 280 7.17 -4.24 21.14
C THR A 280 8.46 -3.73 20.53
N ARG A 281 9.60 -4.46 20.70
CA ARG A 281 10.87 -4.10 20.04
C ARG A 281 10.78 -4.23 18.51
N PRO A 282 10.34 -5.38 17.93
CA PRO A 282 10.09 -5.48 16.49
C PRO A 282 9.11 -4.41 16.01
N LEU A 283 8.02 -4.16 16.75
CA LEU A 283 7.04 -3.13 16.38
C LEU A 283 7.67 -1.74 16.25
N SER A 284 8.62 -1.38 17.10
CA SER A 284 9.30 -0.06 17.04
C SER A 284 10.19 0.13 15.81
N ASN A 285 10.56 -0.96 15.12
CA ASN A 285 11.33 -0.93 13.87
C ASN A 285 10.44 -0.78 12.63
N LEU A 286 9.12 -0.96 12.77
CA LEU A 286 8.16 -0.73 11.71
C LEU A 286 7.49 0.63 11.88
N ARG A 287 7.21 1.28 10.77
CA ARG A 287 6.51 2.56 10.72
C ARG A 287 5.42 2.54 9.65
N MET A 288 4.52 3.53 9.72
CA MET A 288 3.52 3.73 8.67
C MET A 288 4.01 4.75 7.66
N GLY A 289 4.04 4.33 6.42
CA GLY A 289 4.24 5.20 5.28
C GLY A 289 2.97 5.96 4.93
N LEU A 290 3.11 6.94 4.05
CA LEU A 290 2.01 7.75 3.59
C LEU A 290 2.04 7.88 2.07
N LEU A 291 1.01 7.32 1.45
CA LEU A 291 0.67 7.51 0.05
C LEU A 291 -0.78 7.96 -0.02
N ASN A 292 -1.00 9.14 -0.58
CA ASN A 292 -2.33 9.70 -0.77
C ASN A 292 -2.65 9.84 -2.26
N LYS A 293 -3.94 9.89 -2.56
CA LYS A 293 -4.47 10.07 -3.91
C LYS A 293 -5.29 11.35 -4.00
N MET A 294 -5.18 12.01 -5.15
CA MET A 294 -6.11 13.05 -5.57
C MET A 294 -6.77 12.61 -6.87
N CYS A 295 -8.08 12.53 -6.89
CA CYS A 295 -8.85 12.33 -8.11
C CYS A 295 -9.47 13.63 -8.55
N MET A 296 -9.19 14.07 -9.77
CA MET A 296 -9.86 15.19 -10.43
C MET A 296 -10.74 14.67 -11.54
N VAL A 297 -12.05 14.89 -11.44
CA VAL A 297 -13.05 14.56 -12.47
C VAL A 297 -13.28 15.76 -13.35
N PHE A 298 -13.20 15.61 -14.66
CA PHE A 298 -13.34 16.69 -15.62
C PHE A 298 -14.62 16.54 -16.46
N PRO A 299 -15.09 17.62 -17.13
CA PRO A 299 -16.24 17.51 -18.04
C PRO A 299 -16.04 16.53 -19.20
N SER A 300 -14.77 16.33 -19.61
CA SER A 300 -14.39 15.39 -20.68
C SER A 300 -12.93 14.97 -20.51
N ALA A 301 -12.58 13.81 -21.10
CA ALA A 301 -11.20 13.29 -21.11
C ALA A 301 -10.36 13.99 -22.21
N PHE A 302 -10.06 15.28 -22.04
CA PHE A 302 -9.30 16.08 -23.01
C PHE A 302 -7.89 15.57 -23.27
N TRP A 303 -7.36 14.70 -22.40
CA TRP A 303 -6.07 14.03 -22.56
C TRP A 303 -6.13 12.77 -23.42
N GLY A 304 -7.34 12.24 -23.71
CA GLY A 304 -7.58 11.03 -24.48
C GLY A 304 -7.44 9.74 -23.68
N THR A 305 -7.57 8.61 -24.40
CA THR A 305 -7.56 7.25 -23.79
C THR A 305 -6.37 6.39 -24.24
N LYS A 306 -5.26 7.03 -24.67
CA LYS A 306 -4.12 6.33 -25.26
C LYS A 306 -3.11 5.84 -24.22
N PHE A 307 -2.93 6.57 -23.13
CA PHE A 307 -1.91 6.34 -22.11
C PHE A 307 -2.52 5.87 -20.80
N ASP A 308 -1.84 4.93 -20.14
CA ASP A 308 -2.21 4.50 -18.79
C ASP A 308 -1.93 5.61 -17.78
N PHE A 309 -0.79 6.29 -17.93
CA PHE A 309 -0.39 7.39 -17.06
C PHE A 309 -0.04 8.67 -17.82
N LEU A 310 -0.26 9.77 -17.16
CA LEU A 310 0.24 11.08 -17.52
C LEU A 310 1.17 11.57 -16.42
N ALA A 311 2.42 11.86 -16.74
CA ALA A 311 3.40 12.39 -15.81
C ALA A 311 3.75 13.84 -16.18
N TYR A 312 3.68 14.71 -15.19
CA TYR A 312 4.09 16.11 -15.30
C TYR A 312 5.31 16.30 -14.41
N TYR A 313 6.47 16.55 -14.99
CA TYR A 313 7.68 16.70 -14.23
C TYR A 313 8.25 18.13 -14.33
N ASP A 314 8.82 18.55 -13.21
CA ASP A 314 9.58 19.77 -13.05
C ASP A 314 10.65 19.49 -12.00
N THR A 315 11.80 20.06 -12.17
CA THR A 315 12.91 19.82 -11.26
C THR A 315 12.95 20.85 -10.11
N ASN A 316 12.17 21.95 -10.21
CA ASN A 316 12.21 23.02 -9.22
C ASN A 316 10.93 23.87 -9.20
N PRO A 317 10.08 23.77 -8.19
CA PRO A 317 10.06 22.74 -7.15
C PRO A 317 9.55 21.38 -7.69
N PRO A 318 9.88 20.26 -7.02
CA PRO A 318 9.34 18.96 -7.40
C PRO A 318 7.82 18.93 -7.22
N PRO A 319 7.07 18.22 -8.07
CA PRO A 319 5.62 18.18 -7.99
C PRO A 319 5.13 17.42 -6.75
N LEU A 320 4.04 17.90 -6.15
CA LEU A 320 3.33 17.18 -5.07
C LEU A 320 2.69 15.88 -5.59
N TYR A 321 2.17 15.91 -6.83
CA TYR A 321 1.62 14.75 -7.54
C TYR A 321 2.35 14.59 -8.86
N TYR A 322 2.94 13.44 -9.06
CA TYR A 322 3.88 13.19 -10.15
C TYR A 322 3.24 12.52 -11.34
N ALA A 323 2.58 11.38 -11.08
CA ALA A 323 1.93 10.56 -12.09
C ALA A 323 0.43 10.52 -11.86
N TRP A 324 -0.32 10.52 -12.94
CA TRP A 324 -1.76 10.57 -12.96
C TRP A 324 -2.29 9.37 -13.75
N LEU A 325 -2.96 8.44 -13.07
CA LEU A 325 -3.66 7.33 -13.71
C LEU A 325 -4.85 7.85 -14.50
N ASN A 326 -5.00 7.37 -15.71
CA ASN A 326 -6.05 7.77 -16.65
C ASN A 326 -7.29 6.88 -16.52
N LEU A 327 -8.26 7.24 -15.71
CA LEU A 327 -9.48 6.44 -15.55
C LEU A 327 -10.33 6.36 -16.83
N ALA A 328 -10.21 7.31 -17.74
CA ALA A 328 -10.94 7.24 -19.03
C ALA A 328 -10.51 6.04 -19.87
N LEU A 329 -9.26 5.57 -19.73
CA LEU A 329 -8.78 4.34 -20.36
C LEU A 329 -9.30 3.08 -19.67
N TYR A 330 -9.50 3.12 -18.36
CA TYR A 330 -9.83 1.95 -17.54
C TYR A 330 -11.34 1.68 -17.48
N ASN A 331 -12.13 2.72 -17.26
CA ASN A 331 -13.58 2.57 -17.05
C ASN A 331 -14.44 3.66 -17.74
N GLY A 332 -13.84 4.46 -18.62
CA GLY A 332 -14.54 5.53 -19.34
C GLY A 332 -14.76 6.82 -18.54
N THR A 333 -14.41 6.86 -17.25
CA THR A 333 -14.60 8.05 -16.41
C THR A 333 -13.60 9.14 -16.80
N PRO A 334 -14.03 10.38 -17.10
CA PRO A 334 -13.13 11.47 -17.45
C PRO A 334 -12.41 12.01 -16.22
N ALA A 335 -11.62 11.17 -15.57
CA ALA A 335 -10.91 11.50 -14.35
C ALA A 335 -9.43 11.09 -14.40
N LEU A 336 -8.62 11.85 -13.70
CA LEU A 336 -7.20 11.59 -13.44
C LEU A 336 -6.97 11.39 -11.95
N VAL A 337 -6.27 10.31 -11.60
CA VAL A 337 -5.89 10.00 -10.20
C VAL A 337 -4.41 10.22 -10.03
N GLY A 338 -4.03 11.28 -9.33
CA GLY A 338 -2.65 11.60 -8.97
C GLY A 338 -2.22 10.91 -7.68
N PHE A 339 -0.94 10.57 -7.60
CA PHE A 339 -0.33 9.93 -6.44
C PHE A 339 0.69 10.86 -5.80
N THR A 340 0.70 10.90 -4.46
CA THR A 340 1.70 11.58 -3.65
C THR A 340 2.17 10.68 -2.54
N SER A 341 3.46 10.69 -2.22
CA SER A 341 4.07 9.80 -1.23
C SER A 341 5.15 10.50 -0.41
N GLY A 342 5.58 9.86 0.66
CA GLY A 342 6.70 10.30 1.47
C GLY A 342 6.51 11.71 2.05
N ARG A 343 7.49 12.59 1.87
CA ARG A 343 7.44 13.98 2.37
C ARG A 343 6.31 14.78 1.75
N ALA A 344 6.15 14.69 0.43
CA ALA A 344 5.08 15.41 -0.28
C ALA A 344 3.69 15.00 0.23
N ALA A 345 3.46 13.73 0.51
CA ALA A 345 2.19 13.27 1.09
C ALA A 345 1.93 13.86 2.48
N ARG A 346 2.98 13.99 3.32
CA ARG A 346 2.84 14.65 4.64
C ARG A 346 2.47 16.12 4.52
N GLU A 347 3.03 16.82 3.54
CA GLU A 347 2.69 18.22 3.26
C GLU A 347 1.23 18.36 2.80
N VAL A 348 0.80 17.47 1.89
CA VAL A 348 -0.57 17.44 1.35
C VAL A 348 -1.62 17.21 2.43
N GLU A 349 -1.33 16.44 3.48
CA GLU A 349 -2.27 16.19 4.59
C GLU A 349 -2.82 17.48 5.22
N GLY A 350 -1.99 18.53 5.34
CA GLY A 350 -2.36 19.81 5.92
C GLY A 350 -2.92 20.85 4.94
N MET A 351 -2.92 20.56 3.62
CA MET A 351 -3.34 21.51 2.60
C MET A 351 -4.83 21.40 2.30
N LYS A 352 -5.47 22.51 1.94
CA LYS A 352 -6.86 22.54 1.48
C LYS A 352 -6.96 21.99 0.06
N ASP A 353 -8.08 21.34 -0.26
CA ASP A 353 -8.31 20.72 -1.57
C ASP A 353 -8.26 21.74 -2.71
N ASP A 354 -8.88 22.92 -2.54
CA ASP A 354 -8.87 23.99 -3.54
C ASP A 354 -7.44 24.45 -3.88
N TYR A 355 -6.58 24.60 -2.87
CA TYR A 355 -5.18 24.94 -3.08
C TYR A 355 -4.44 23.85 -3.86
N LEU A 356 -4.64 22.59 -3.50
CA LEU A 356 -4.03 21.46 -4.19
C LEU A 356 -4.46 21.41 -5.66
N VAL A 357 -5.75 21.61 -5.94
CA VAL A 357 -6.31 21.67 -7.30
C VAL A 357 -5.66 22.78 -8.11
N GLU A 358 -5.61 24.00 -7.55
CA GLU A 358 -4.99 25.16 -8.21
C GLU A 358 -3.54 24.87 -8.61
N GLN A 359 -2.74 24.33 -7.68
CA GLN A 359 -1.33 24.00 -7.94
C GLN A 359 -1.20 22.95 -9.06
N GLN A 360 -2.05 21.92 -9.08
CA GLN A 360 -1.98 20.90 -10.12
C GLN A 360 -2.45 21.43 -11.48
N LEU A 361 -3.53 22.20 -11.54
CA LEU A 361 -3.99 22.84 -12.79
C LEU A 361 -2.93 23.80 -13.36
N LYS A 362 -2.31 24.62 -12.50
CA LYS A 362 -1.20 25.52 -12.90
C LYS A 362 -0.07 24.72 -13.57
N ARG A 363 0.34 23.60 -12.96
CA ARG A 363 1.39 22.72 -13.48
C ARG A 363 0.99 22.07 -14.81
N MET A 364 -0.22 21.51 -14.89
CA MET A 364 -0.73 20.90 -16.11
C MET A 364 -0.83 21.90 -17.27
N ARG A 365 -1.23 23.15 -16.99
CA ARG A 365 -1.29 24.26 -17.97
C ARG A 365 0.10 24.66 -18.45
N ALA A 366 1.09 24.71 -17.58
CA ALA A 366 2.49 24.99 -17.93
C ALA A 366 3.05 23.96 -18.94
N GLY A 367 2.55 22.71 -18.93
CA GLY A 367 2.89 21.68 -19.92
C GLY A 367 2.35 21.90 -21.34
N GLY A 368 2.07 23.16 -21.73
CA GLY A 368 1.73 23.55 -23.10
C GLY A 368 0.27 23.33 -23.53
N ARG A 369 -0.66 23.06 -22.60
CA ARG A 369 -2.10 23.13 -22.84
C ARG A 369 -2.66 24.37 -22.16
N THR A 370 -2.97 25.39 -22.91
CA THR A 370 -3.47 26.68 -22.40
C THR A 370 -4.91 26.59 -21.87
N HIS A 371 -5.69 25.62 -22.37
CA HIS A 371 -7.07 25.43 -21.94
C HIS A 371 -7.26 24.05 -21.34
N ILE A 372 -7.16 23.95 -20.02
CA ILE A 372 -7.58 22.81 -19.21
C ILE A 372 -8.78 23.29 -18.39
N PRO A 373 -9.96 22.65 -18.54
CA PRO A 373 -11.14 23.02 -17.76
C PRO A 373 -10.90 22.79 -16.27
N ASP A 374 -11.68 23.44 -15.43
CA ASP A 374 -11.69 23.13 -14.03
C ASP A 374 -12.36 21.77 -13.78
N PRO A 375 -11.95 21.00 -12.78
CA PRO A 375 -12.59 19.74 -12.44
C PRO A 375 -14.00 20.00 -11.90
N VAL A 376 -14.95 19.11 -12.25
CA VAL A 376 -16.33 19.14 -11.75
C VAL A 376 -16.48 18.46 -10.39
N ALA A 377 -15.53 17.60 -10.03
CA ALA A 377 -15.44 16.98 -8.70
C ALA A 377 -13.98 16.66 -8.35
N VAL A 378 -13.69 16.68 -7.07
CA VAL A 378 -12.35 16.36 -6.52
C VAL A 378 -12.52 15.45 -5.30
N HIS A 379 -11.68 14.42 -5.22
CA HIS A 379 -11.59 13.53 -4.07
C HIS A 379 -10.12 13.43 -3.63
N VAL A 380 -9.84 13.67 -2.37
CA VAL A 380 -8.48 13.60 -1.81
C VAL A 380 -8.46 12.65 -0.63
N SER A 381 -7.61 11.63 -0.66
CA SER A 381 -7.40 10.77 0.50
C SER A 381 -6.40 11.40 1.47
N ARG A 382 -6.62 11.17 2.77
CA ARG A 382 -5.76 11.62 3.89
C ARG A 382 -5.60 10.48 4.89
N TRP A 383 -4.77 9.50 4.51
CA TRP A 383 -4.58 8.29 5.31
C TRP A 383 -3.82 8.52 6.61
N GLY A 384 -2.99 9.57 6.68
CA GLY A 384 -2.27 9.96 7.89
C GLY A 384 -3.20 10.50 8.97
N ALA A 385 -4.20 11.29 8.58
CA ALA A 385 -5.20 11.84 9.47
C ALA A 385 -6.27 10.81 9.89
N ASP A 386 -6.39 9.67 9.19
CA ASP A 386 -7.34 8.62 9.51
C ASP A 386 -6.91 7.88 10.79
N ARG A 387 -7.67 8.06 11.89
CA ARG A 387 -7.36 7.50 13.21
C ARG A 387 -7.31 5.96 13.26
N TYR A 388 -7.99 5.28 12.35
CA TYR A 388 -8.03 3.82 12.27
C TYR A 388 -7.02 3.23 11.28
N ALA A 389 -6.25 4.08 10.60
CA ALA A 389 -5.19 3.66 9.69
C ALA A 389 -3.82 4.23 10.09
N ARG A 390 -3.76 5.55 10.42
CA ARG A 390 -2.55 6.31 10.78
C ARG A 390 -1.44 6.16 9.75
N GLY A 391 -1.83 6.15 8.47
CA GLY A 391 -0.98 5.98 7.30
C GLY A 391 -1.51 4.96 6.31
N SER A 392 -0.78 4.73 5.22
CA SER A 392 -1.21 3.90 4.10
C SER A 392 -0.79 2.45 4.26
N TYR A 393 0.51 2.18 4.39
CA TYR A 393 1.08 0.85 4.60
C TYR A 393 2.42 0.92 5.32
N SER A 394 2.87 -0.24 5.84
CA SER A 394 4.04 -0.30 6.71
C SER A 394 5.34 -0.35 5.93
N TYR A 395 6.39 0.27 6.46
CA TYR A 395 7.76 0.13 6.00
C TYR A 395 8.72 -0.19 7.16
N LEU A 396 9.91 -0.70 6.82
CA LEU A 396 11.00 -0.91 7.78
C LEU A 396 11.77 0.40 7.97
N GLY A 397 11.85 0.89 9.19
CA GLY A 397 12.74 2.00 9.54
C GLY A 397 14.21 1.58 9.51
N VAL A 398 15.12 2.54 9.56
CA VAL A 398 16.56 2.27 9.72
C VAL A 398 16.77 1.46 11.00
N GLY A 399 17.51 0.36 10.91
CA GLY A 399 17.69 -0.62 11.98
C GLY A 399 16.72 -1.79 11.95
N GLY A 400 15.61 -1.67 11.21
CA GLY A 400 14.63 -2.74 11.05
C GLY A 400 15.02 -3.77 9.99
N SER A 401 14.40 -4.94 10.07
CA SER A 401 14.63 -6.06 9.14
C SER A 401 13.36 -6.88 8.92
N GLY A 402 13.35 -7.72 7.88
CA GLY A 402 12.27 -8.69 7.64
C GLY A 402 12.04 -9.64 8.82
N ARG A 403 13.01 -9.84 9.71
CA ARG A 403 12.87 -10.60 10.97
C ARG A 403 11.89 -9.92 11.94
N ASP A 404 11.81 -8.59 11.94
CA ASP A 404 10.88 -7.86 12.79
C ASP A 404 9.44 -8.13 12.37
N ARG A 405 9.16 -8.18 11.05
CA ARG A 405 7.84 -8.59 10.53
C ARG A 405 7.48 -10.02 10.96
N ALA A 406 8.44 -10.93 10.86
CA ALA A 406 8.25 -12.32 11.29
C ALA A 406 8.03 -12.43 12.80
N ALA A 407 8.71 -11.63 13.62
CA ALA A 407 8.54 -11.61 15.06
C ALA A 407 7.14 -11.13 15.49
N LEU A 408 6.56 -10.15 14.78
CA LEU A 408 5.17 -9.73 15.01
C LEU A 408 4.15 -10.84 14.70
N ALA A 409 4.53 -11.81 13.88
CA ALA A 409 3.68 -12.95 13.49
C ALA A 409 3.66 -14.09 14.53
N VAL A 410 4.52 -14.03 15.54
CA VAL A 410 4.61 -15.05 16.59
C VAL A 410 3.46 -14.87 17.57
N PRO A 411 2.66 -15.93 17.86
CA PRO A 411 1.59 -15.84 18.82
C PRO A 411 2.08 -15.53 20.24
N ILE A 412 1.34 -14.72 20.97
CA ILE A 412 1.61 -14.44 22.38
C ILE A 412 0.80 -15.41 23.23
N GLN A 413 1.50 -16.31 23.93
CA GLN A 413 0.94 -17.32 24.85
C GLN A 413 -0.26 -18.08 24.25
N ASN A 414 -0.24 -18.34 22.95
CA ASN A 414 -1.34 -19.04 22.26
C ASN A 414 -2.73 -18.44 22.45
N THR A 415 -2.79 -17.13 22.75
CA THR A 415 -4.01 -16.39 23.04
C THR A 415 -4.17 -15.18 22.13
N LEU A 416 -3.12 -14.38 21.95
CA LEU A 416 -3.12 -13.27 21.02
C LEU A 416 -2.33 -13.63 19.76
N TYR A 417 -2.98 -13.46 18.61
CA TYR A 417 -2.41 -13.68 17.28
C TYR A 417 -2.46 -12.38 16.50
N PHE A 418 -1.36 -12.03 15.85
CA PHE A 418 -1.29 -10.79 15.09
C PHE A 418 -1.24 -11.09 13.60
N ALA A 419 -2.08 -10.38 12.83
CA ALA A 419 -2.12 -10.44 11.39
C ALA A 419 -2.28 -9.03 10.80
N GLY A 420 -2.02 -8.89 9.52
CA GLY A 420 -2.00 -7.63 8.79
C GLY A 420 -0.80 -7.63 7.84
N GLU A 421 -0.80 -6.74 6.83
CA GLU A 421 0.27 -6.66 5.84
C GLU A 421 1.66 -6.50 6.47
N ALA A 422 1.74 -5.81 7.60
CA ALA A 422 2.98 -5.56 8.32
C ALA A 422 3.62 -6.81 8.92
N THR A 423 2.85 -7.88 9.12
CA THR A 423 3.30 -9.16 9.68
C THR A 423 3.61 -10.22 8.62
N HIS A 424 3.51 -9.87 7.34
CA HIS A 424 3.92 -10.72 6.23
C HIS A 424 5.32 -10.31 5.76
N ARG A 425 6.23 -11.28 5.74
CA ARG A 425 7.63 -11.00 5.43
C ARG A 425 7.87 -10.84 3.93
N GLU A 426 7.20 -11.67 3.13
CA GLU A 426 7.45 -11.80 1.70
C GLU A 426 6.67 -10.80 0.86
N ASP A 427 5.45 -10.46 1.27
CA ASP A 427 4.57 -9.52 0.58
C ASP A 427 4.03 -8.45 1.54
N PRO A 428 4.91 -7.68 2.21
CA PRO A 428 4.46 -6.60 3.09
C PRO A 428 3.75 -5.52 2.27
N ALA A 429 3.05 -4.61 2.95
CA ALA A 429 2.41 -3.46 2.33
C ALA A 429 1.37 -3.80 1.23
N SER A 430 0.91 -5.05 1.15
CA SER A 430 0.04 -5.54 0.08
C SER A 430 -1.27 -6.15 0.60
N VAL A 431 -2.30 -6.18 -0.26
CA VAL A 431 -3.59 -6.81 0.08
C VAL A 431 -3.47 -8.32 0.20
N HIS A 432 -2.64 -8.96 -0.63
CA HIS A 432 -2.43 -10.42 -0.57
C HIS A 432 -1.55 -10.82 0.61
N GLY A 433 -0.55 -10.01 1.00
CA GLY A 433 0.17 -10.22 2.25
C GLY A 433 -0.73 -10.10 3.48
N ALA A 434 -1.67 -9.14 3.48
CA ALA A 434 -2.70 -9.08 4.50
C ALA A 434 -3.57 -10.35 4.51
N TRP A 435 -4.02 -10.83 3.34
CA TRP A 435 -4.75 -12.09 3.21
C TRP A 435 -3.97 -13.28 3.80
N TRP A 436 -2.73 -13.48 3.35
CA TRP A 436 -1.89 -14.59 3.82
C TRP A 436 -1.63 -14.55 5.31
N SER A 437 -1.45 -13.36 5.89
CA SER A 437 -1.25 -13.20 7.33
C SER A 437 -2.47 -13.65 8.13
N GLY A 438 -3.69 -13.41 7.63
CA GLY A 438 -4.93 -13.89 8.23
C GLY A 438 -5.05 -15.42 8.19
N GLN A 439 -4.73 -16.04 7.03
CA GLN A 439 -4.70 -17.49 6.88
C GLN A 439 -3.69 -18.12 7.84
N ARG A 440 -2.49 -17.53 7.97
CA ARG A 440 -1.47 -17.98 8.92
C ARG A 440 -1.99 -17.92 10.36
N ALA A 441 -2.61 -16.82 10.80
CA ALA A 441 -3.13 -16.69 12.16
C ALA A 441 -4.21 -17.76 12.45
N ALA A 442 -5.10 -18.04 11.51
CA ALA A 442 -6.09 -19.10 11.63
C ALA A 442 -5.44 -20.49 11.75
N GLN A 443 -4.43 -20.77 10.93
CA GLN A 443 -3.67 -22.03 10.99
C GLN A 443 -2.91 -22.20 12.32
N GLN A 444 -2.36 -21.11 12.88
CA GLN A 444 -1.69 -21.13 14.17
C GLN A 444 -2.66 -21.50 15.29
N ILE A 445 -3.90 -20.96 15.27
CA ILE A 445 -4.95 -21.32 16.21
C ILE A 445 -5.33 -22.81 16.05
N GLY A 446 -5.47 -23.28 14.80
CA GLY A 446 -5.83 -24.68 14.52
C GLY A 446 -4.80 -25.71 14.96
N ARG A 447 -3.50 -25.39 14.95
CA ARG A 447 -2.43 -26.30 15.38
C ARG A 447 -2.44 -26.59 16.88
N LEU A 448 -3.05 -25.73 17.66
CA LEU A 448 -3.08 -25.82 19.14
C LEU A 448 -4.36 -26.48 19.67
N ALA A 449 -5.35 -26.74 18.82
CA ALA A 449 -6.56 -27.48 19.16
C ALA A 449 -6.35 -29.01 19.21
N GLY A 450 -5.12 -29.46 19.23
CA GLY A 450 -4.66 -30.83 19.39
C GLY A 450 -3.55 -30.89 20.39
#